data_d1ff10140b22ef3ff7e6e289ceb11b5e
#
_entry.id   d1ff10140b22ef3ff7e6e289ceb11b5e
#
_cell.length_a   1.000
_cell.length_b   1.000
_cell.length_c   1.000
_cell.angle_alpha   90.00
_cell.angle_beta   90.00
_cell.angle_gamma   90.00
#
_symmetry.space_group_name_H-M   'P 1'
#
loop_
_entity.id
_entity.type
_entity.pdbx_description
1 polymer ?
#
loop_
_entity_poly.entity_id
_entity_poly.type
_entity_poly.pdbx_seq_one_letter_code
_entity_poly.pdbx_strand_id
1 'polypeptide(L)'
;SPIDYDHHKLYGECVWEELCNLNLSDMIKRNKNKLGIIFNTDPHYKDGEHWISMFVNMKKKMIVYFDSNGNKPPKQVSKLIDTIRDQGQQIGIDFKVHLNEKEHQQTESECGMYCLYFIIQMLKDRDATYFLKNKIPDKEVFELRNKYFNTN
;
A
#
# COMPACT_ATOMS: atom_id res chain seq x y z
N SER A 1 -8.55 0.66 -2.45
CA SER A 1 -9.22 1.61 -1.54
C SER A 1 -9.12 3.03 -2.09
N PRO A 2 -10.18 3.84 -2.08
CA PRO A 2 -10.09 5.25 -2.43
C PRO A 2 -9.31 6.05 -1.38
N ILE A 3 -8.77 7.21 -1.77
CA ILE A 3 -7.95 8.03 -0.86
C ILE A 3 -8.76 8.62 0.30
N ASP A 4 -10.03 8.83 0.11
CA ASP A 4 -10.97 9.34 1.10
C ASP A 4 -11.67 8.23 1.92
N TYR A 5 -10.97 7.12 2.14
CA TYR A 5 -11.46 5.92 2.84
C TYR A 5 -12.04 6.21 4.23
N ASP A 6 -11.57 7.24 4.91
CA ASP A 6 -11.99 7.64 6.26
C ASP A 6 -13.10 8.70 6.29
N HIS A 7 -13.58 9.15 5.13
CA HIS A 7 -14.75 10.02 5.06
C HIS A 7 -16.02 9.25 5.37
N HIS A 8 -16.93 9.90 6.09
CA HIS A 8 -18.24 9.32 6.39
C HIS A 8 -19.22 9.58 5.26
N LYS A 9 -19.89 8.53 4.83
CA LYS A 9 -21.07 8.60 3.96
C LYS A 9 -22.28 9.11 4.72
N LEU A 10 -23.38 9.37 4.00
CA LEU A 10 -24.70 9.56 4.60
C LEU A 10 -24.97 8.40 5.58
N TYR A 11 -25.42 8.69 6.80
CA TYR A 11 -25.67 7.73 7.90
C TYR A 11 -24.43 7.33 8.73
N GLY A 12 -23.30 7.99 8.58
CA GLY A 12 -22.11 7.80 9.45
C GLY A 12 -21.23 6.59 9.11
N GLU A 13 -21.49 5.90 8.01
CA GLU A 13 -20.62 4.79 7.55
C GLU A 13 -19.36 5.33 6.84
N CYS A 14 -18.22 4.71 7.10
CA CYS A 14 -17.00 5.03 6.38
C CYS A 14 -17.09 4.64 4.89
N VAL A 15 -16.40 5.38 4.04
CA VAL A 15 -16.26 5.04 2.61
C VAL A 15 -15.62 3.67 2.43
N TRP A 16 -14.64 3.31 3.27
CA TRP A 16 -14.00 2.00 3.28
C TRP A 16 -13.76 1.52 4.71
N GLU A 17 -14.67 0.70 5.22
CA GLU A 17 -14.72 0.30 6.62
C GLU A 17 -13.50 -0.46 7.11
N GLU A 18 -12.94 -1.36 6.30
CA GLU A 18 -11.79 -2.16 6.69
C GLU A 18 -10.57 -1.30 7.07
N LEU A 19 -10.37 -0.16 6.41
CA LEU A 19 -9.29 0.76 6.75
C LEU A 19 -9.69 1.77 7.83
N CYS A 20 -10.92 2.25 7.80
CA CYS A 20 -11.45 3.18 8.79
C CYS A 20 -11.41 2.57 10.21
N ASN A 21 -11.74 1.29 10.31
CA ASN A 21 -11.79 0.51 11.54
C ASN A 21 -10.59 -0.42 11.73
N LEU A 22 -9.48 -0.15 11.05
CA LEU A 22 -8.28 -0.99 11.14
C LEU A 22 -7.81 -1.11 12.59
N ASN A 23 -7.65 -2.36 13.05
CA ASN A 23 -7.16 -2.68 14.39
C ASN A 23 -6.11 -3.79 14.31
N LEU A 24 -4.87 -3.48 14.67
CA LEU A 24 -3.76 -4.43 14.62
C LEU A 24 -3.93 -5.57 15.61
N SER A 25 -4.47 -5.31 16.80
CA SER A 25 -4.73 -6.35 17.80
C SER A 25 -5.71 -7.40 17.27
N ASP A 26 -6.76 -6.99 16.59
CA ASP A 26 -7.72 -7.90 15.97
C ASP A 26 -7.11 -8.72 14.84
N MET A 27 -6.22 -8.12 14.05
CA MET A 27 -5.48 -8.83 13.01
C MET A 27 -4.61 -9.94 13.61
N ILE A 28 -3.88 -9.65 14.68
CA ILE A 28 -3.05 -10.62 15.40
C ILE A 28 -3.90 -11.77 15.97
N LYS A 29 -5.04 -11.47 16.57
CA LYS A 29 -6.00 -12.48 17.06
C LYS A 29 -6.49 -13.42 15.97
N ARG A 30 -6.60 -12.92 14.74
CA ARG A 30 -6.97 -13.70 13.55
C ARG A 30 -5.76 -14.38 12.88
N ASN A 31 -4.60 -14.37 13.52
CA ASN A 31 -3.33 -14.89 12.99
C ASN A 31 -2.89 -14.24 11.68
N LYS A 32 -3.20 -12.95 11.50
CA LYS A 32 -2.78 -12.13 10.35
C LYS A 32 -1.72 -11.14 10.80
N ASN A 33 -0.54 -11.21 10.17
CA ASN A 33 0.61 -10.36 10.51
C ASN A 33 1.16 -9.55 9.35
N LYS A 34 0.51 -9.62 8.20
CA LYS A 34 0.84 -8.87 7.00
C LYS A 34 -0.40 -8.17 6.47
N LEU A 35 -0.24 -6.93 6.01
CA LEU A 35 -1.31 -6.13 5.42
C LEU A 35 -0.78 -5.42 4.18
N GLY A 36 -1.39 -5.69 3.03
CA GLY A 36 -1.13 -4.97 1.79
C GLY A 36 -2.34 -4.11 1.42
N ILE A 37 -2.11 -2.86 1.09
CA ILE A 37 -3.16 -1.91 0.71
C ILE A 37 -2.76 -1.25 -0.61
N ILE A 38 -3.70 -1.23 -1.55
CA ILE A 38 -3.58 -0.45 -2.79
C ILE A 38 -4.59 0.69 -2.71
N PHE A 39 -4.11 1.91 -2.87
CA PHE A 39 -4.92 3.11 -2.88
C PHE A 39 -5.06 3.66 -4.30
N ASN A 40 -6.25 4.11 -4.61
CA ASN A 40 -6.48 5.07 -5.68
C ASN A 40 -6.30 6.48 -5.10
N THR A 41 -5.50 7.32 -5.73
CA THR A 41 -5.26 8.68 -5.24
C THR A 41 -6.46 9.61 -5.42
N ASP A 42 -7.46 9.19 -6.19
CA ASP A 42 -8.73 9.89 -6.30
C ASP A 42 -9.74 9.47 -5.24
N PRO A 43 -10.69 10.38 -4.87
CA PRO A 43 -11.80 10.03 -4.01
C PRO A 43 -12.72 8.97 -4.64
N HIS A 44 -13.55 8.33 -3.81
CA HIS A 44 -14.43 7.23 -4.21
C HIS A 44 -15.41 7.55 -5.36
N TYR A 45 -15.69 8.82 -5.62
CA TYR A 45 -16.62 9.28 -6.67
C TYR A 45 -15.94 9.64 -8.00
N LYS A 46 -14.63 9.40 -8.13
CA LYS A 46 -13.85 9.61 -9.36
C LYS A 46 -13.28 8.30 -9.90
N ASP A 47 -12.94 8.31 -11.19
CA ASP A 47 -12.46 7.10 -11.89
C ASP A 47 -11.06 6.63 -11.49
N GLY A 48 -10.25 7.51 -10.93
CA GLY A 48 -8.91 7.23 -10.47
C GLY A 48 -7.83 7.48 -11.52
N GLU A 49 -6.85 8.32 -11.16
CA GLU A 49 -5.76 8.69 -12.04
C GLU A 49 -4.45 7.95 -11.72
N HIS A 50 -4.20 7.69 -10.43
CA HIS A 50 -2.95 7.10 -10.00
C HIS A 50 -3.16 6.10 -8.84
N TRP A 51 -2.36 5.03 -8.85
CA TRP A 51 -2.39 3.97 -7.84
C TRP A 51 -1.09 3.93 -7.08
N ILE A 52 -1.20 3.85 -5.77
CA ILE A 52 -0.09 3.74 -4.82
C ILE A 52 -0.35 2.58 -3.88
N SER A 53 0.67 2.11 -3.19
CA SER A 53 0.54 0.96 -2.29
C SER A 53 1.31 1.12 -0.99
N MET A 54 0.87 0.38 0.01
CA MET A 54 1.52 0.29 1.31
C MET A 54 1.49 -1.16 1.79
N PHE A 55 2.57 -1.57 2.45
CA PHE A 55 2.69 -2.89 3.04
C PHE A 55 3.13 -2.80 4.49
N VAL A 56 2.44 -3.52 5.36
CA VAL A 56 2.75 -3.63 6.79
C VAL A 56 3.14 -5.06 7.10
N ASN A 57 4.28 -5.25 7.73
CA ASN A 57 4.73 -6.54 8.25
C ASN A 57 4.98 -6.42 9.75
N MET A 58 4.11 -7.03 10.56
CA MET A 58 4.19 -6.94 12.02
C MET A 58 5.35 -7.75 12.58
N LYS A 59 5.70 -8.88 11.97
CA LYS A 59 6.86 -9.70 12.41
C LYS A 59 8.18 -9.00 12.16
N LYS A 60 8.34 -8.38 10.98
CA LYS A 60 9.53 -7.60 10.62
C LYS A 60 9.50 -6.17 11.15
N LYS A 61 8.40 -5.77 11.78
CA LYS A 61 8.18 -4.43 12.37
C LYS A 61 8.44 -3.31 11.35
N MET A 62 7.88 -3.43 10.15
CA MET A 62 8.08 -2.46 9.10
C MET A 62 6.78 -2.05 8.40
N ILE A 63 6.74 -0.80 7.98
CA ILE A 63 5.76 -0.22 7.07
C ILE A 63 6.52 0.28 5.85
N VAL A 64 6.12 -0.15 4.66
CA VAL A 64 6.74 0.27 3.40
C VAL A 64 5.69 0.94 2.54
N TYR A 65 5.92 2.19 2.19
CA TYR A 65 5.12 2.93 1.22
C TYR A 65 5.78 2.88 -0.15
N PHE A 66 4.99 2.65 -1.18
CA PHE A 66 5.47 2.55 -2.54
C PHE A 66 4.59 3.34 -3.52
N ASP A 67 5.23 4.28 -4.21
CA ASP A 67 4.70 5.01 -5.36
C ASP A 67 5.68 4.83 -6.54
N SER A 68 5.20 4.28 -7.65
CA SER A 68 6.04 4.06 -8.84
C SER A 68 6.63 5.34 -9.42
N ASN A 69 6.03 6.50 -9.13
CA ASN A 69 6.55 7.83 -9.50
C ASN A 69 7.54 8.39 -8.47
N GLY A 70 7.74 7.73 -7.33
CA GLY A 70 8.65 8.19 -6.29
C GLY A 70 8.17 9.38 -5.48
N ASN A 71 6.89 9.73 -5.55
CA ASN A 71 6.32 10.83 -4.79
C ASN A 71 6.11 10.45 -3.32
N LYS A 72 6.09 11.47 -2.46
CA LYS A 72 5.76 11.31 -1.04
C LYS A 72 4.29 10.85 -0.85
N PRO A 73 4.00 10.14 0.25
CA PRO A 73 2.64 9.71 0.52
C PRO A 73 1.68 10.91 0.67
N PRO A 74 0.46 10.80 0.12
CA PRO A 74 -0.61 11.76 0.38
C PRO A 74 -0.90 11.88 1.88
N LYS A 75 -1.48 13.00 2.29
CA LYS A 75 -1.81 13.29 3.69
C LYS A 75 -2.62 12.17 4.35
N GLN A 76 -3.58 11.61 3.65
CA GLN A 76 -4.43 10.53 4.17
C GLN A 76 -3.64 9.24 4.44
N VAL A 77 -2.68 8.91 3.57
CA VAL A 77 -1.81 7.75 3.76
C VAL A 77 -0.81 8.01 4.89
N SER A 78 -0.24 9.20 4.98
CA SER A 78 0.62 9.58 6.11
C SER A 78 -0.11 9.47 7.45
N LYS A 79 -1.35 9.91 7.52
CA LYS A 79 -2.21 9.76 8.71
C LYS A 79 -2.45 8.28 9.07
N LEU A 80 -2.69 7.44 8.07
CA LEU A 80 -2.84 5.99 8.29
C LEU A 80 -1.55 5.36 8.81
N ILE A 81 -0.40 5.73 8.27
CA ILE A 81 0.91 5.28 8.75
C ILE A 81 1.08 5.64 10.23
N ASP A 82 0.77 6.87 10.62
CA ASP A 82 0.85 7.31 12.01
C ASP A 82 -0.11 6.52 12.91
N THR A 83 -1.32 6.28 12.46
CA THR A 83 -2.31 5.47 13.19
C THR A 83 -1.80 4.04 13.42
N ILE A 84 -1.22 3.41 12.40
CA ILE A 84 -0.65 2.05 12.50
C ILE A 84 0.55 2.04 13.47
N ARG A 85 1.41 3.04 13.41
CA ARG A 85 2.53 3.17 14.35
C ARG A 85 2.06 3.31 15.78
N ASP A 86 1.06 4.15 16.04
CA ASP A 86 0.50 4.35 17.38
C ASP A 86 -0.14 3.07 17.92
N GLN A 87 -0.91 2.36 17.11
CA GLN A 87 -1.46 1.05 17.47
C GLN A 87 -0.35 0.03 17.75
N GLY A 88 0.72 0.04 16.94
CA GLY A 88 1.88 -0.82 17.14
C GLY A 88 2.54 -0.58 18.50
N GLN A 89 2.78 0.67 18.86
CA GLN A 89 3.37 1.03 20.15
C GLN A 89 2.53 0.50 21.33
N GLN A 90 1.20 0.55 21.24
CA GLN A 90 0.30 0.04 22.26
C GLN A 90 0.41 -1.48 22.47
N ILE A 91 0.86 -2.23 21.47
CA ILE A 91 1.03 -3.68 21.50
C ILE A 91 2.50 -4.13 21.46
N GLY A 92 3.43 -3.20 21.69
CA GLY A 92 4.87 -3.49 21.77
C GLY A 92 5.59 -3.63 20.44
N ILE A 93 5.03 -3.11 19.35
CA ILE A 93 5.66 -3.10 18.03
C ILE A 93 6.12 -1.68 17.68
N ASP A 94 7.44 -1.50 17.55
CA ASP A 94 8.04 -0.25 17.07
C ASP A 94 8.30 -0.36 15.56
N PHE A 95 7.37 0.15 14.76
CA PHE A 95 7.45 0.09 13.31
C PHE A 95 8.50 1.04 12.75
N LYS A 96 9.35 0.54 11.85
CA LYS A 96 10.18 1.35 10.97
C LYS A 96 9.43 1.64 9.68
N VAL A 97 9.42 2.90 9.27
CA VAL A 97 8.75 3.36 8.04
C VAL A 97 9.78 3.56 6.94
N HIS A 98 9.53 2.96 5.80
CA HIS A 98 10.33 3.11 4.58
C HIS A 98 9.47 3.72 3.48
N LEU A 99 9.94 4.81 2.89
CA LEU A 99 9.29 5.50 1.77
C LEU A 99 10.11 5.28 0.51
N ASN A 100 9.45 4.86 -0.57
CA ASN A 100 10.08 4.83 -1.87
C ASN A 100 10.15 6.25 -2.44
N GLU A 101 11.36 6.74 -2.67
CA GLU A 101 11.62 8.05 -3.31
C GLU A 101 12.15 7.88 -4.74
N LYS A 102 12.31 6.64 -5.19
CA LYS A 102 12.82 6.34 -6.51
C LYS A 102 11.69 6.23 -7.52
N GLU A 103 11.80 6.98 -8.60
CA GLU A 103 10.91 6.84 -9.74
C GLU A 103 11.24 5.56 -10.51
N HIS A 104 10.28 4.63 -10.57
CA HIS A 104 10.35 3.40 -11.34
C HIS A 104 9.63 3.53 -12.67
N GLN A 105 8.42 4.08 -12.64
CA GLN A 105 7.53 4.21 -13.79
C GLN A 105 8.00 5.28 -14.76
N GLN A 106 7.97 4.97 -16.05
CA GLN A 106 8.28 5.89 -17.13
C GLN A 106 7.06 6.24 -17.97
N THR A 107 6.03 5.39 -17.97
CA THR A 107 4.77 5.58 -18.67
C THR A 107 3.62 5.77 -17.68
N GLU A 108 2.55 6.43 -18.08
CA GLU A 108 1.42 6.75 -17.19
C GLU A 108 0.48 5.56 -16.91
N SER A 109 0.62 4.45 -17.63
CA SER A 109 -0.37 3.36 -17.64
C SER A 109 -0.10 2.21 -16.67
N GLU A 110 1.08 2.13 -16.07
CA GLU A 110 1.51 0.94 -15.33
C GLU A 110 1.48 1.04 -13.80
N CYS A 111 1.02 2.16 -13.23
CA CYS A 111 1.01 2.38 -11.78
C CYS A 111 0.29 1.26 -10.99
N GLY A 112 -0.85 0.79 -11.47
CA GLY A 112 -1.59 -0.31 -10.87
C GLY A 112 -0.82 -1.63 -10.88
N MET A 113 -0.12 -1.91 -11.98
CA MET A 113 0.72 -3.11 -12.08
C MET A 113 1.93 -3.05 -11.17
N TYR A 114 2.55 -1.87 -11.00
CA TYR A 114 3.62 -1.65 -10.02
C TYR A 114 3.14 -1.90 -8.59
N CYS A 115 1.96 -1.41 -8.24
CA CYS A 115 1.36 -1.65 -6.92
C CYS A 115 1.15 -3.14 -6.66
N LEU A 116 0.58 -3.85 -7.62
CA LEU A 116 0.33 -5.28 -7.50
C LEU A 116 1.65 -6.07 -7.38
N TYR A 117 2.61 -5.75 -8.23
CA TYR A 117 3.95 -6.37 -8.19
C TYR A 117 4.61 -6.15 -6.83
N PHE A 118 4.61 -4.92 -6.33
CA PHE A 118 5.15 -4.59 -5.01
C PHE A 118 4.50 -5.42 -3.90
N ILE A 119 3.17 -5.45 -3.82
CA ILE A 119 2.45 -6.22 -2.78
C ILE A 119 2.78 -7.71 -2.87
N ILE A 120 2.78 -8.30 -4.05
CA ILE A 120 3.11 -9.72 -4.24
C ILE A 120 4.53 -10.01 -3.78
N GLN A 121 5.51 -9.17 -4.12
CA GLN A 121 6.90 -9.36 -3.69
C GLN A 121 7.05 -9.22 -2.17
N MET A 122 6.35 -8.28 -1.56
CA MET A 122 6.35 -8.13 -0.10
C MET A 122 5.71 -9.33 0.61
N LEU A 123 4.63 -9.88 0.07
CA LEU A 123 4.00 -11.11 0.58
C LEU A 123 4.93 -12.32 0.48
N LYS A 124 5.82 -12.35 -0.49
CA LYS A 124 6.87 -13.37 -0.66
C LYS A 124 8.12 -13.12 0.20
N ASP A 125 8.05 -12.17 1.13
CA ASP A 125 9.16 -11.78 2.02
C ASP A 125 10.41 -11.26 1.30
N ARG A 126 10.27 -10.70 0.09
CA ARG A 126 11.37 -10.00 -0.56
C ARG A 126 11.80 -8.79 0.27
N ASP A 127 13.12 -8.53 0.33
CA ASP A 127 13.65 -7.38 1.05
C ASP A 127 13.10 -6.06 0.45
N ALA A 128 12.54 -5.21 1.32
CA ALA A 128 12.02 -3.90 0.93
C ALA A 128 13.06 -3.01 0.25
N THR A 129 14.34 -3.15 0.60
CA THR A 129 15.44 -2.39 0.00
C THR A 129 15.56 -2.62 -1.50
N TYR A 130 15.07 -3.74 -2.02
CA TYR A 130 15.02 -3.99 -3.46
C TYR A 130 14.26 -2.88 -4.20
N PHE A 131 13.10 -2.48 -3.69
CA PHE A 131 12.27 -1.41 -4.28
C PHE A 131 12.80 0.00 -3.98
N LEU A 132 13.51 0.16 -2.85
CA LEU A 132 14.05 1.44 -2.44
C LEU A 132 15.35 1.81 -3.18
N LYS A 133 16.13 0.81 -3.58
CA LYS A 133 17.46 1.00 -4.17
C LYS A 133 17.53 0.73 -5.66
N ASN A 134 16.69 -0.17 -6.19
CA ASN A 134 16.73 -0.58 -7.59
C ASN A 134 15.56 -0.01 -8.37
N LYS A 135 15.82 0.41 -9.61
CA LYS A 135 14.78 0.78 -10.56
C LYS A 135 14.22 -0.48 -11.22
N ILE A 136 12.89 -0.61 -11.20
CA ILE A 136 12.18 -1.69 -11.88
C ILE A 136 11.60 -1.10 -13.17
N PRO A 137 12.05 -1.55 -14.37
CA PRO A 137 11.57 -0.96 -15.62
C PRO A 137 10.14 -1.37 -15.96
N ASP A 138 9.41 -0.50 -16.65
CA ASP A 138 8.03 -0.73 -17.10
C ASP A 138 7.88 -2.05 -17.86
N LYS A 139 8.85 -2.41 -18.69
CA LYS A 139 8.84 -3.67 -19.46
C LYS A 139 8.69 -4.90 -18.55
N GLU A 140 9.44 -4.97 -17.47
CA GLU A 140 9.37 -6.09 -16.51
C GLU A 140 7.97 -6.19 -15.88
N VAL A 141 7.41 -5.06 -15.49
CA VAL A 141 6.07 -5.00 -14.88
C VAL A 141 4.98 -5.29 -15.90
N PHE A 142 5.13 -4.80 -17.13
CA PHE A 142 4.20 -5.08 -18.21
C PHE A 142 4.12 -6.57 -18.57
N GLU A 143 5.26 -7.27 -18.63
CA GLU A 143 5.30 -8.71 -18.90
C GLU A 143 4.56 -9.53 -17.82
N LEU A 144 4.50 -9.03 -16.58
CA LEU A 144 3.77 -9.67 -15.50
C LEU A 144 2.24 -9.54 -15.61
N ARG A 145 1.73 -8.60 -16.41
CA ARG A 145 0.29 -8.46 -16.66
C ARG A 145 -0.30 -9.75 -17.21
N ASN A 146 0.35 -10.34 -18.21
CA ASN A 146 -0.08 -11.61 -18.80
C ASN A 146 -0.01 -12.77 -17.79
N LYS A 147 1.00 -12.75 -16.92
CA LYS A 147 1.18 -13.78 -15.90
C LYS A 147 0.13 -13.71 -14.80
N TYR A 148 -0.28 -12.51 -14.39
CA TYR A 148 -1.21 -12.32 -13.27
C TYR A 148 -2.69 -12.36 -13.70
N PHE A 149 -2.99 -12.00 -14.94
CA PHE A 149 -4.37 -11.85 -15.39
C PHE A 149 -4.78 -12.85 -16.48
N ASN A 150 -3.95 -13.85 -16.83
CA ASN A 150 -4.28 -14.90 -17.81
C ASN A 150 -4.96 -14.33 -19.06
N THR A 151 -4.37 -13.30 -19.67
CA THR A 151 -4.87 -12.79 -20.94
C THR A 151 -4.57 -13.81 -22.02
N ASN A 152 -5.60 -14.61 -22.38
CA ASN A 152 -5.59 -15.46 -23.56
C ASN A 152 -5.56 -14.62 -24.83
#